data_77bff6b0b6dded20ad996104f6a48a49
#
_entry.id   77bff6b0b6dded20ad996104f6a48a49
#
_cell.length_a   1.000
_cell.length_b   1.000
_cell.length_c   1.000
_cell.angle_alpha   90.00
_cell.angle_beta   90.00
_cell.angle_gamma   90.00
#
_symmetry.space_group_name_H-M   'P 1'
#
loop_
_entity.id
_entity.type
_entity.pdbx_description
1 polymer ?
#
loop_
_entity_poly.entity_id
_entity_poly.type
_entity_poly.pdbx_seq_one_letter_code
_entity_poly.pdbx_strand_id
1 'polypeptide(L)'
;MGAIIVPSLMCFTWFFLAGGAALDLELSGIAKRALVDADLSSRLFVTVQLILNSQRAVIMSAIIVVLLLTYLITSADSAILVVNTIAASSERPKNYNKMIIIWSLILGGIIAALLNVGGLGALQAAMIVGALPFSVVMALMTLSLIKAFAFDHYKK
;
A
#
# COMPACT_ATOMS: atom_id res chain seq x y z
N MET A 1 -16.75 12.31 7.34
CA MET A 1 -15.56 13.04 7.83
C MET A 1 -14.57 12.12 8.56
N GLY A 2 -14.98 11.30 9.54
CA GLY A 2 -14.07 10.41 10.29
C GLY A 2 -13.26 9.43 9.44
N ALA A 3 -13.84 8.87 8.39
CA ALA A 3 -13.18 7.90 7.49
C ALA A 3 -11.99 8.47 6.70
N ILE A 4 -11.88 9.80 6.59
CA ILE A 4 -10.75 10.47 5.92
C ILE A 4 -9.73 10.94 6.96
N ILE A 5 -10.22 11.52 8.06
CA ILE A 5 -9.36 12.16 9.08
C ILE A 5 -8.57 11.11 9.86
N VAL A 6 -9.21 10.02 10.30
CA VAL A 6 -8.56 9.01 11.15
C VAL A 6 -7.39 8.31 10.43
N PRO A 7 -7.54 7.77 9.20
CA PRO A 7 -6.42 7.17 8.50
C PRO A 7 -5.30 8.17 8.21
N SER A 8 -5.63 9.41 7.85
CA SER A 8 -4.63 10.45 7.59
C SER A 8 -3.81 10.78 8.83
N LEU A 9 -4.46 10.97 10.00
CA LEU A 9 -3.76 11.20 11.25
C LEU A 9 -2.89 10.01 11.66
N MET A 10 -3.36 8.77 11.47
CA MET A 10 -2.56 7.57 11.73
C MET A 10 -1.32 7.52 10.83
N CYS A 11 -1.45 7.81 9.53
CA CYS A 11 -0.31 7.89 8.63
C CYS A 11 0.69 8.96 9.05
N PHE A 12 0.22 10.18 9.37
CA PHE A 12 1.10 11.25 9.83
C PHE A 12 1.83 10.88 11.12
N THR A 13 1.12 10.30 12.09
CA THR A 13 1.72 9.84 13.34
C THR A 13 2.78 8.78 13.09
N TRP A 14 2.51 7.82 12.22
CA TRP A 14 3.46 6.78 11.86
C TRP A 14 4.72 7.36 11.19
N PHE A 15 4.55 8.22 10.20
CA PHE A 15 5.68 8.85 9.51
C PHE A 15 6.49 9.76 10.44
N PHE A 16 5.83 10.46 11.34
CA PHE A 16 6.51 11.30 12.33
C PHE A 16 7.34 10.47 13.31
N LEU A 17 6.77 9.40 13.85
CA LEU A 17 7.48 8.55 14.82
C LEU A 17 8.58 7.71 14.17
N ALA A 18 8.25 6.95 13.14
CA ALA A 18 9.21 6.05 12.49
C ALA A 18 10.24 6.82 11.66
N GLY A 19 9.80 7.81 10.89
CA GLY A 19 10.68 8.64 10.08
C GLY A 19 11.54 9.58 10.93
N GLY A 20 10.97 10.19 11.97
CA GLY A 20 11.71 11.04 12.90
C GLY A 20 12.79 10.26 13.66
N ALA A 21 12.48 9.06 14.15
CA ALA A 21 13.46 8.19 14.81
C ALA A 21 14.58 7.75 13.87
N ALA A 22 14.27 7.40 12.62
CA ALA A 22 15.26 7.04 11.62
C ALA A 22 16.18 8.22 11.27
N LEU A 23 15.62 9.42 11.15
CA LEU A 23 16.37 10.64 10.87
C LEU A 23 17.28 11.02 12.04
N ASP A 24 16.80 10.92 13.27
CA ASP A 24 17.58 11.20 14.48
C ASP A 24 18.78 10.25 14.60
N LEU A 25 18.61 8.97 14.33
CA LEU A 25 19.67 7.97 14.32
C LEU A 25 20.75 8.28 13.26
N GLU A 26 20.36 8.78 12.10
CA GLU A 26 21.28 9.14 11.04
C GLU A 26 22.04 10.43 11.37
N LEU A 27 21.35 11.46 11.86
CA LEU A 27 21.93 12.75 12.22
C LEU A 27 22.84 12.66 13.46
N SER A 28 22.51 11.82 14.43
CA SER A 28 23.35 11.55 15.60
C SER A 28 24.59 10.71 15.29
N GLY A 29 24.73 10.22 14.04
CA GLY A 29 25.86 9.39 13.61
C GLY A 29 25.85 7.97 14.17
N ILE A 30 24.82 7.57 14.90
CA ILE A 30 24.67 6.22 15.45
C ILE A 30 24.48 5.19 14.32
N ALA A 31 23.74 5.56 13.29
CA ALA A 31 23.46 4.68 12.16
C ALA A 31 24.67 4.52 11.22
N LYS A 32 25.68 5.40 11.27
CA LYS A 32 26.90 5.36 10.42
C LYS A 32 26.58 5.11 8.93
N ARG A 33 25.53 5.74 8.40
CA ARG A 33 24.97 5.57 7.04
C ARG A 33 24.30 4.21 6.79
N ALA A 34 24.15 3.36 7.79
CA ALA A 34 23.52 2.05 7.63
C ALA A 34 22.07 2.13 7.09
N LEU A 35 21.37 3.22 7.40
CA LEU A 35 20.01 3.45 6.90
C LEU A 35 20.00 3.96 5.45
N VAL A 36 20.99 4.74 5.06
CA VAL A 36 21.12 5.26 3.68
C VAL A 36 21.53 4.17 2.73
N ASP A 37 22.47 3.33 3.14
CA ASP A 37 23.04 2.25 2.33
C ASP A 37 22.16 1.00 2.29
N ALA A 38 21.19 0.89 3.22
CA ALA A 38 20.25 -0.22 3.26
C ALA A 38 19.21 -0.14 2.13
N ASP A 39 18.83 -1.31 1.59
CA ASP A 39 17.70 -1.42 0.66
C ASP A 39 16.41 -0.87 1.27
N LEU A 40 15.58 -0.27 0.44
CA LEU A 40 14.31 0.35 0.86
C LEU A 40 13.45 -0.59 1.71
N SER A 41 13.43 -1.88 1.37
CA SER A 41 12.69 -2.93 2.09
C SER A 41 13.24 -3.24 3.48
N SER A 42 14.54 -3.03 3.70
CA SER A 42 15.21 -3.39 4.95
C SER A 42 15.37 -2.22 5.91
N ARG A 43 15.20 -0.98 5.46
CA ARG A 43 15.40 0.24 6.28
C ARG A 43 14.61 0.21 7.59
N LEU A 44 13.37 -0.21 7.56
CA LEU A 44 12.54 -0.31 8.76
C LEU A 44 13.14 -1.30 9.78
N PHE A 45 13.60 -2.45 9.32
CA PHE A 45 14.21 -3.47 10.17
C PHE A 45 15.55 -3.02 10.73
N VAL A 46 16.37 -2.33 9.93
CA VAL A 46 17.63 -1.73 10.38
C VAL A 46 17.36 -0.68 11.46
N THR A 47 16.36 0.19 11.28
CA THR A 47 15.96 1.17 12.29
C THR A 47 15.59 0.49 13.60
N VAL A 48 14.77 -0.56 13.54
CA VAL A 48 14.35 -1.34 14.72
C VAL A 48 15.55 -1.99 15.42
N GLN A 49 16.52 -2.51 14.66
CA GLN A 49 17.73 -3.11 15.22
C GLN A 49 18.66 -2.10 15.88
N LEU A 50 18.69 -0.86 15.39
CA LEU A 50 19.50 0.21 15.97
C LEU A 50 18.90 0.77 17.25
N ILE A 51 17.57 0.80 17.36
CA ILE A 51 16.86 1.32 18.54
C ILE A 51 16.78 0.29 19.66
N LEU A 52 16.57 -0.99 19.31
CA LEU A 52 16.27 -2.04 20.27
C LEU A 52 17.46 -3.00 20.44
N ASN A 53 17.60 -3.55 21.67
CA ASN A 53 18.55 -4.62 21.94
C ASN A 53 18.24 -5.85 21.05
N SER A 54 19.26 -6.60 20.65
CA SER A 54 19.18 -7.72 19.69
C SER A 54 17.95 -8.63 19.87
N GLN A 55 17.67 -9.04 21.09
CA GLN A 55 16.54 -9.95 21.37
C GLN A 55 15.17 -9.29 21.20
N ARG A 56 15.03 -8.03 21.62
CA ARG A 56 13.80 -7.25 21.44
C ARG A 56 13.58 -6.86 19.97
N ALA A 57 14.66 -6.60 19.24
CA ALA A 57 14.61 -6.29 17.81
C ALA A 57 14.04 -7.46 17.00
N VAL A 58 14.42 -8.69 17.30
CA VAL A 58 13.89 -9.90 16.63
C VAL A 58 12.38 -10.03 16.87
N ILE A 59 11.93 -9.90 18.11
CA ILE A 59 10.50 -10.01 18.45
C ILE A 59 9.71 -8.91 17.74
N MET A 60 10.21 -7.67 17.78
CA MET A 60 9.54 -6.52 17.14
C MET A 60 9.50 -6.68 15.62
N SER A 61 10.57 -7.15 15.01
CA SER A 61 10.62 -7.45 13.58
C SER A 61 9.61 -8.54 13.19
N ALA A 62 9.47 -9.58 13.99
CA ALA A 62 8.48 -10.63 13.77
C ALA A 62 7.04 -10.07 13.82
N ILE A 63 6.73 -9.23 14.81
CA ILE A 63 5.43 -8.55 14.92
C ILE A 63 5.17 -7.68 13.68
N ILE A 64 6.15 -6.89 13.26
CA ILE A 64 6.05 -6.03 12.06
C ILE A 64 5.77 -6.87 10.81
N VAL A 65 6.46 -8.00 10.63
CA VAL A 65 6.24 -8.90 9.49
C VAL A 65 4.81 -9.45 9.51
N VAL A 66 4.31 -9.90 10.65
CA VAL A 66 2.93 -10.41 10.77
C VAL A 66 1.90 -9.31 10.44
N LEU A 67 2.11 -8.09 10.95
CA LEU A 67 1.24 -6.95 10.65
C LEU A 67 1.24 -6.58 9.16
N LEU A 68 2.44 -6.52 8.53
CA LEU A 68 2.57 -6.27 7.10
C LEU A 68 1.90 -7.36 6.26
N LEU A 69 2.04 -8.61 6.66
CA LEU A 69 1.42 -9.75 5.97
C LEU A 69 -0.10 -9.71 6.08
N THR A 70 -0.63 -9.40 7.26
CA THR A 70 -2.08 -9.22 7.48
C THR A 70 -2.62 -8.07 6.62
N TYR A 71 -1.91 -6.94 6.58
CA TYR A 71 -2.27 -5.79 5.75
C TYR A 71 -2.26 -6.15 4.26
N LEU A 72 -1.23 -6.85 3.80
CA LEU A 72 -1.11 -7.30 2.41
C LEU A 72 -2.28 -8.22 2.01
N ILE A 73 -2.60 -9.21 2.84
CA ILE A 73 -3.72 -10.15 2.58
C ILE A 73 -5.04 -9.38 2.49
N THR A 74 -5.33 -8.52 3.45
CA THR A 74 -6.58 -7.75 3.49
C THR A 74 -6.73 -6.83 2.26
N SER A 75 -5.63 -6.19 1.86
CA SER A 75 -5.61 -5.33 0.66
C SER A 75 -5.77 -6.13 -0.62
N ALA A 76 -5.11 -7.29 -0.73
CA ALA A 76 -5.21 -8.17 -1.89
C ALA A 76 -6.63 -8.73 -2.06
N ASP A 77 -7.26 -9.19 -0.97
CA ASP A 77 -8.64 -9.68 -0.99
C ASP A 77 -9.61 -8.61 -1.50
N SER A 78 -9.47 -7.38 -0.99
CA SER A 78 -10.30 -6.25 -1.43
C SER A 78 -10.11 -5.93 -2.91
N ALA A 79 -8.85 -5.93 -3.39
CA ALA A 79 -8.55 -5.68 -4.80
C ALA A 79 -9.14 -6.76 -5.72
N ILE A 80 -9.00 -8.04 -5.35
CA ILE A 80 -9.54 -9.18 -6.10
C ILE A 80 -11.07 -9.10 -6.18
N LEU A 81 -11.74 -8.77 -5.07
CA LEU A 81 -13.18 -8.59 -5.04
C LEU A 81 -13.65 -7.48 -5.99
N VAL A 82 -12.96 -6.33 -6.00
CA VAL A 82 -13.27 -5.22 -6.90
C VAL A 82 -13.09 -5.62 -8.35
N VAL A 83 -11.95 -6.22 -8.71
CA VAL A 83 -11.68 -6.68 -10.09
C VAL A 83 -12.72 -7.70 -10.53
N ASN A 84 -13.05 -8.66 -9.66
CA ASN A 84 -14.05 -9.68 -9.97
C ASN A 84 -15.46 -9.07 -10.16
N THR A 85 -15.82 -8.06 -9.36
CA THR A 85 -17.12 -7.37 -9.47
C THR A 85 -17.22 -6.60 -10.78
N ILE A 86 -16.14 -5.92 -11.19
CA ILE A 86 -16.09 -5.20 -12.47
C ILE A 86 -16.16 -6.18 -13.64
N ALA A 87 -15.43 -7.29 -13.56
CA ALA A 87 -15.39 -8.31 -14.62
C ALA A 87 -16.72 -9.09 -14.75
N ALA A 88 -17.49 -9.23 -13.68
CA ALA A 88 -18.75 -9.96 -13.66
C ALA A 88 -19.96 -9.21 -14.25
N SER A 89 -19.81 -7.94 -14.64
CA SER A 89 -20.84 -7.14 -15.30
C SER A 89 -22.26 -7.29 -14.72
N SER A 90 -22.42 -6.92 -13.43
CA SER A 90 -23.75 -6.72 -12.76
C SER A 90 -24.55 -7.95 -12.30
N GLU A 91 -24.34 -9.15 -12.79
CA GLU A 91 -24.99 -10.36 -12.27
C GLU A 91 -23.96 -11.28 -11.61
N ARG A 92 -24.27 -11.84 -10.42
CA ARG A 92 -23.41 -12.85 -9.78
C ARG A 92 -23.34 -14.08 -10.67
N PRO A 93 -22.23 -14.34 -11.38
CA PRO A 93 -22.15 -15.48 -12.29
C PRO A 93 -22.21 -16.77 -11.48
N LYS A 94 -22.81 -17.81 -12.06
CA LYS A 94 -22.93 -19.17 -11.49
C LYS A 94 -21.57 -19.75 -11.01
N ASN A 95 -20.44 -19.19 -11.48
CA ASN A 95 -19.06 -19.60 -11.17
C ASN A 95 -18.26 -18.51 -10.42
N TYR A 96 -18.90 -17.68 -9.60
CA TYR A 96 -18.25 -16.58 -8.90
C TYR A 96 -16.95 -16.96 -8.17
N ASN A 97 -16.96 -18.08 -7.44
CA ASN A 97 -15.78 -18.55 -6.70
C ASN A 97 -14.61 -18.97 -7.62
N LYS A 98 -14.92 -19.53 -8.80
CA LYS A 98 -13.88 -19.90 -9.77
C LYS A 98 -13.21 -18.66 -10.37
N MET A 99 -13.98 -17.61 -10.61
CA MET A 99 -13.46 -16.34 -11.11
C MET A 99 -12.54 -15.67 -10.11
N ILE A 100 -12.87 -15.69 -8.82
CA ILE A 100 -11.98 -15.18 -7.76
C ILE A 100 -10.64 -15.92 -7.79
N ILE A 101 -10.65 -17.24 -7.86
CA ILE A 101 -9.42 -18.06 -7.89
C ILE A 101 -8.57 -17.72 -9.12
N ILE A 102 -9.20 -17.57 -10.29
CA ILE A 102 -8.49 -17.23 -11.54
C ILE A 102 -7.84 -15.85 -11.40
N TRP A 103 -8.56 -14.83 -10.95
CA TRP A 103 -8.01 -13.49 -10.76
C TRP A 103 -6.92 -13.46 -9.70
N SER A 104 -7.07 -14.20 -8.60
CA SER A 104 -6.03 -14.33 -7.56
C SER A 104 -4.74 -14.93 -8.12
N LEU A 105 -4.86 -15.96 -8.96
CA LEU A 105 -3.73 -16.65 -9.58
C LEU A 105 -3.01 -15.76 -10.61
N ILE A 106 -3.76 -15.00 -11.40
CA ILE A 106 -3.21 -14.05 -12.37
C ILE A 106 -2.46 -12.94 -11.62
N LEU A 107 -3.08 -12.30 -10.64
CA LEU A 107 -2.45 -11.21 -9.88
C LEU A 107 -1.24 -11.70 -9.09
N GLY A 108 -1.35 -12.84 -8.41
CA GLY A 108 -0.24 -13.47 -7.69
C GLY A 108 0.93 -13.83 -8.62
N GLY A 109 0.63 -14.35 -9.80
CA GLY A 109 1.63 -14.67 -10.84
C GLY A 109 2.36 -13.42 -11.35
N ILE A 110 1.63 -12.33 -11.62
CA ILE A 110 2.22 -11.05 -12.04
C ILE A 110 3.14 -10.50 -10.94
N ILE A 111 2.69 -10.48 -9.69
CA ILE A 111 3.50 -10.00 -8.55
C ILE A 111 4.76 -10.85 -8.39
N ALA A 112 4.63 -12.17 -8.44
CA ALA A 112 5.76 -13.08 -8.33
C ALA A 112 6.77 -12.90 -9.48
N ALA A 113 6.30 -12.72 -10.71
CA ALA A 113 7.16 -12.46 -11.85
C ALA A 113 7.91 -11.14 -11.72
N LEU A 114 7.24 -10.05 -11.31
CA LEU A 114 7.85 -8.74 -11.11
C LEU A 114 8.91 -8.76 -9.99
N LEU A 115 8.63 -9.46 -8.90
CA LEU A 115 9.59 -9.61 -7.79
C LEU A 115 10.83 -10.40 -8.22
N ASN A 116 10.69 -11.42 -9.08
CA ASN A 116 11.83 -12.20 -9.59
C ASN A 116 12.71 -11.41 -10.54
N VAL A 117 12.13 -10.54 -11.39
CA VAL A 117 12.87 -9.83 -12.43
C VAL A 117 13.58 -8.58 -11.92
N GLY A 118 12.96 -7.82 -11.03
CA GLY A 118 13.50 -6.53 -10.60
C GLY A 118 13.19 -6.17 -9.14
N GLY A 119 12.78 -7.14 -8.33
CA GLY A 119 12.47 -6.93 -6.92
C GLY A 119 11.39 -5.87 -6.69
N LEU A 120 11.51 -5.14 -5.59
CA LEU A 120 10.58 -4.06 -5.24
C LEU A 120 10.58 -2.90 -6.23
N GLY A 121 11.69 -2.62 -6.90
CA GLY A 121 11.78 -1.54 -7.89
C GLY A 121 10.89 -1.80 -9.10
N ALA A 122 10.87 -3.03 -9.61
CA ALA A 122 9.99 -3.42 -10.71
C ALA A 122 8.51 -3.33 -10.32
N LEU A 123 8.18 -3.73 -9.09
CA LEU A 123 6.82 -3.63 -8.56
C LEU A 123 6.37 -2.16 -8.46
N GLN A 124 7.23 -1.28 -7.93
CA GLN A 124 6.95 0.15 -7.85
C GLN A 124 6.76 0.79 -9.24
N ALA A 125 7.62 0.44 -10.20
CA ALA A 125 7.49 0.93 -11.57
C ALA A 125 6.16 0.48 -12.21
N ALA A 126 5.78 -0.78 -12.04
CA ALA A 126 4.51 -1.31 -12.54
C ALA A 126 3.30 -0.59 -11.91
N MET A 127 3.36 -0.30 -10.60
CA MET A 127 2.31 0.45 -9.90
C MET A 127 2.17 1.88 -10.44
N ILE A 128 3.28 2.58 -10.69
CA ILE A 128 3.28 3.94 -11.25
C ILE A 128 2.66 3.93 -12.67
N VAL A 129 3.09 3.01 -13.52
CA VAL A 129 2.56 2.88 -14.89
C VAL A 129 1.05 2.57 -14.86
N GLY A 130 0.60 1.69 -13.98
CA GLY A 130 -0.82 1.37 -13.81
C GLY A 130 -1.64 2.52 -13.22
N ALA A 131 -1.06 3.32 -12.35
CA ALA A 131 -1.75 4.45 -11.70
C ALA A 131 -1.98 5.63 -12.67
N LEU A 132 -1.13 5.83 -13.68
CA LEU A 132 -1.24 6.94 -14.62
C LEU A 132 -2.60 7.04 -15.31
N PRO A 133 -3.12 6.00 -16.03
CA PRO A 133 -4.43 6.09 -16.66
C PRO A 133 -5.56 6.24 -15.63
N PHE A 134 -5.40 5.64 -14.45
CA PHE A 134 -6.38 5.74 -13.37
C PHE A 134 -6.47 7.16 -12.80
N SER A 135 -5.34 7.88 -12.72
CA SER A 135 -5.32 9.27 -12.23
C SER A 135 -6.13 10.21 -13.11
N VAL A 136 -6.10 10.02 -14.44
CA VAL A 136 -6.92 10.78 -15.38
C VAL A 136 -8.41 10.51 -15.15
N VAL A 137 -8.79 9.24 -15.01
CA VAL A 137 -10.18 8.85 -14.71
C VAL A 137 -10.66 9.47 -13.40
N MET A 138 -9.84 9.41 -12.34
CA MET A 138 -10.15 10.00 -11.03
C MET A 138 -10.32 11.52 -11.12
N ALA A 139 -9.47 12.20 -11.89
CA ALA A 139 -9.61 13.65 -12.12
C ALA A 139 -10.93 13.98 -12.82
N LEU A 140 -11.30 13.23 -13.87
CA LEU A 140 -12.56 13.42 -14.58
C LEU A 140 -13.77 13.12 -13.68
N MET A 141 -13.71 12.08 -12.86
CA MET A 141 -14.77 11.78 -11.89
C MET A 141 -14.93 12.89 -10.85
N THR A 142 -13.82 13.45 -10.35
CA THR A 142 -13.85 14.57 -9.39
C THR A 142 -14.49 15.81 -10.02
N LEU A 143 -14.12 16.15 -11.25
CA LEU A 143 -14.74 17.26 -11.99
C LEU A 143 -16.23 17.04 -12.23
N SER A 144 -16.64 15.82 -12.58
CA SER A 144 -18.05 15.45 -12.76
C SER A 144 -18.84 15.59 -11.45
N LEU A 145 -18.25 15.19 -10.34
CA LEU A 145 -18.88 15.28 -9.02
C LEU A 145 -19.07 16.76 -8.59
N ILE A 146 -18.04 17.61 -8.78
CA ILE A 146 -18.12 19.05 -8.51
C ILE A 146 -19.22 19.69 -9.34
N LYS A 147 -19.28 19.35 -10.64
CA LYS A 147 -20.33 19.85 -11.54
C LYS A 147 -21.73 19.40 -11.12
N ALA A 148 -21.88 18.17 -10.69
CA ALA A 148 -23.16 17.64 -10.20
C ALA A 148 -23.63 18.37 -8.93
N PHE A 149 -22.73 18.59 -7.96
CA PHE A 149 -23.06 19.37 -6.77
C PHE A 149 -23.38 20.82 -7.06
N ALA A 150 -22.65 21.47 -7.97
CA ALA A 150 -22.94 22.84 -8.37
C ALA A 150 -24.33 22.97 -9.04
N PHE A 151 -24.72 21.96 -9.85
CA PHE A 151 -26.02 21.96 -10.54
C PHE A 151 -27.19 21.70 -9.57
N ASP A 152 -26.98 20.84 -8.58
CA ASP A 152 -28.01 20.50 -7.59
C ASP A 152 -28.26 21.68 -6.61
N HIS A 153 -27.21 22.46 -6.33
CA HIS A 153 -27.31 23.67 -5.50
C HIS A 153 -28.09 24.80 -6.22
N TYR A 154 -28.07 24.83 -7.55
CA TYR A 154 -28.76 25.85 -8.35
C TYR A 154 -30.25 25.55 -8.55
N LYS A 155 -30.69 24.31 -8.26
CA LYS A 155 -32.06 23.82 -8.46
C LYS A 155 -32.94 23.90 -7.20
N LYS A 156 -32.38 24.35 -6.09
CA LYS A 156 -33.06 24.67 -4.82
C LYS A 156 -33.24 26.17 -4.67
#